data_d62e95d714b538b8938bef71ce18ea5e
#
_entry.id   d62e95d714b538b8938bef71ce18ea5e
#
_cell.length_a   1.000
_cell.length_b   1.000
_cell.length_c   1.000
_cell.angle_alpha   90.00
_cell.angle_beta   90.00
_cell.angle_gamma   90.00
#
_symmetry.space_group_name_H-M   'P 1'
#
loop_
_entity.id
_entity.type
_entity.pdbx_description
1 polymer ?
#
loop_
_entity_poly.entity_id
_entity_poly.type
_entity_poly.pdbx_seq_one_letter_code
_entity_poly.pdbx_strand_id
1 'polypeptide(L)'
;MLTHSTRRWLAGLGVAGAFVAASASPALAAAKEAPLELGVYFSDTTLATGSEGKIDSPLLFASGPVVVEGLTVTYDYTDLDGTVQVKRDSAGTECESPKAGVLVCTEHFEIGLDEWAFGGLFSVVMTPTAKAADGDTGVLKVTVSAEGLTPASHSAKIRIGEGVDLAAPGEESMLSATPGSKFSAPLTLSNAGETAAKGAVAVFDLDYAIRPDKQYSNCTYEDGRLLTCSFSEVTAPGETRSAAVPYVLGKDTYAPGSDYGYYNWMTPAEFEDFSTYLQAGGYSMGQPGKGSVLTLPTVPSKAAARGFQADTDPMNNWSGMTVKVTGKNGADLVAIGDKLTGKAGDVVTANVGVRNDGPAALDFGRGGSPVTKIDVAVPAGTTAVEVPEVCAPLNGDQQDWENAGKPGAKLYRCYPDIFIGVGEEQTVEIGLRIDKVIPNAEGTVTINAKCECEGFTEDLKPANDVAKILVNAAAGQGGGDGGALPITGQSTGLLAGLGALLLAAGVGGYLVAKRRRTRFVA
;
A
#
# COMPACT_ATOMS: atom_id res chain seq x y z
N MET A 1 -10.37 -9.63 -0.66
CA MET A 1 -11.77 -9.40 -1.15
C MET A 1 -12.25 -8.05 -0.66
N LEU A 2 -12.29 -7.06 -1.51
CA LEU A 2 -12.89 -5.75 -1.19
C LEU A 2 -14.41 -5.89 -1.20
N THR A 3 -15.04 -5.48 -0.10
CA THR A 3 -16.48 -5.55 0.08
C THR A 3 -17.22 -4.65 -0.90
N HIS A 4 -18.49 -4.98 -1.21
CA HIS A 4 -19.40 -4.31 -2.14
C HIS A 4 -19.54 -2.77 -2.01
N SER A 5 -18.91 -2.12 -1.04
CA SER A 5 -18.97 -0.66 -0.87
C SER A 5 -17.96 0.10 -1.74
N THR A 6 -16.82 -0.50 -2.10
CA THR A 6 -15.80 0.13 -2.95
C THR A 6 -16.20 0.15 -4.44
N ARG A 7 -17.05 -0.78 -4.87
CA ARG A 7 -17.60 -0.78 -6.25
C ARG A 7 -18.50 0.42 -6.60
N ARG A 8 -18.96 1.18 -5.59
CA ARG A 8 -19.86 2.33 -5.80
C ARG A 8 -19.16 3.66 -6.05
N TRP A 9 -17.87 3.77 -5.81
CA TRP A 9 -17.16 5.04 -5.93
C TRP A 9 -16.49 5.27 -7.28
N LEU A 10 -16.05 4.22 -7.97
CA LEU A 10 -15.48 4.34 -9.33
C LEU A 10 -16.54 4.57 -10.41
N ALA A 11 -17.82 4.28 -10.13
CA ALA A 11 -18.94 4.56 -11.05
C ALA A 11 -19.43 6.02 -10.99
N GLY A 12 -18.89 6.86 -10.13
CA GLY A 12 -19.36 8.24 -9.88
C GLY A 12 -18.72 9.33 -10.75
N LEU A 13 -17.72 9.03 -11.55
CA LEU A 13 -16.97 10.02 -12.34
C LEU A 13 -17.27 9.99 -13.85
N GLY A 14 -18.42 9.56 -14.25
CA GLY A 14 -18.81 9.68 -15.66
C GLY A 14 -20.18 9.09 -15.99
N VAL A 15 -21.08 9.94 -16.47
CA VAL A 15 -22.31 9.67 -17.21
C VAL A 15 -23.59 9.47 -16.40
N ALA A 16 -24.36 10.55 -16.26
CA ALA A 16 -25.80 10.53 -16.07
C ALA A 16 -26.47 10.07 -17.40
N GLY A 17 -26.89 8.82 -17.46
CA GLY A 17 -27.67 8.23 -18.57
C GLY A 17 -28.85 7.46 -18.02
N ALA A 18 -30.07 7.88 -18.37
CA ALA A 18 -31.35 7.38 -17.88
C ALA A 18 -31.58 5.91 -18.24
N PHE A 19 -31.98 5.09 -17.27
CA PHE A 19 -32.54 3.76 -17.51
C PHE A 19 -34.06 3.86 -17.69
N VAL A 20 -34.53 3.47 -18.87
CA VAL A 20 -35.94 3.13 -19.11
C VAL A 20 -36.07 1.60 -19.05
N ALA A 21 -36.86 1.11 -18.11
CA ALA A 21 -37.19 -0.30 -18.02
C ALA A 21 -38.20 -0.70 -19.06
N ALA A 22 -37.87 -1.66 -19.94
CA ALA A 22 -38.81 -2.39 -20.77
C ALA A 22 -38.59 -3.89 -20.55
N SER A 23 -39.63 -4.55 -20.07
CA SER A 23 -39.73 -6.00 -19.89
C SER A 23 -39.98 -6.69 -21.23
N ALA A 24 -39.07 -7.58 -21.68
CA ALA A 24 -39.35 -8.59 -22.69
C ALA A 24 -38.35 -9.77 -22.55
N SER A 25 -38.88 -10.96 -22.76
CA SER A 25 -38.37 -12.32 -22.55
C SER A 25 -37.00 -12.65 -23.19
N PRO A 26 -36.30 -13.74 -22.75
CA PRO A 26 -34.88 -13.92 -23.00
C PRO A 26 -34.61 -14.49 -24.40
N ALA A 27 -34.06 -13.68 -25.27
CA ALA A 27 -33.16 -14.17 -26.30
C ALA A 27 -31.75 -14.08 -25.70
N LEU A 28 -31.03 -15.20 -25.62
CA LEU A 28 -29.61 -15.26 -25.35
C LEU A 28 -28.84 -14.58 -26.50
N ALA A 29 -28.87 -13.26 -26.52
CA ALA A 29 -27.88 -12.49 -27.24
C ALA A 29 -26.66 -12.43 -26.31
N ALA A 30 -25.51 -12.93 -26.78
CA ALA A 30 -24.24 -12.71 -26.11
C ALA A 30 -24.16 -11.22 -25.76
N ALA A 31 -24.11 -10.91 -24.47
CA ALA A 31 -23.88 -9.55 -24.02
C ALA A 31 -22.53 -9.13 -24.60
N LYS A 32 -22.57 -8.13 -25.49
CA LYS A 32 -21.33 -7.52 -25.99
C LYS A 32 -20.64 -6.96 -24.77
N GLU A 33 -19.50 -7.50 -24.42
CA GLU A 33 -18.68 -6.97 -23.32
C GLU A 33 -18.55 -5.45 -23.55
N ALA A 34 -18.80 -4.69 -22.49
CA ALA A 34 -18.59 -3.24 -22.55
C ALA A 34 -17.13 -2.99 -22.94
N PRO A 35 -16.86 -2.04 -23.85
CA PRO A 35 -15.47 -1.72 -24.18
C PRO A 35 -14.72 -1.32 -22.91
N LEU A 36 -13.53 -1.87 -22.75
CA LEU A 36 -12.65 -1.50 -21.64
C LEU A 36 -12.26 -0.02 -21.77
N GLU A 37 -12.34 0.68 -20.64
CA GLU A 37 -12.03 2.10 -20.55
C GLU A 37 -10.74 2.31 -19.75
N LEU A 38 -9.86 3.17 -20.26
CA LEU A 38 -8.69 3.63 -19.51
C LEU A 38 -9.11 4.67 -18.48
N GLY A 39 -8.32 4.79 -17.40
CA GLY A 39 -8.41 5.84 -16.42
C GLY A 39 -7.04 6.41 -16.11
N VAL A 40 -7.00 7.69 -15.74
CA VAL A 40 -5.78 8.37 -15.32
C VAL A 40 -6.09 9.36 -14.21
N TYR A 41 -5.21 9.42 -13.21
CA TYR A 41 -5.20 10.47 -12.20
C TYR A 41 -3.78 11.05 -12.11
N PHE A 42 -3.69 12.36 -11.88
CA PHE A 42 -2.44 13.06 -11.61
C PHE A 42 -2.68 14.03 -10.45
N SER A 43 -1.72 14.16 -9.54
CA SER A 43 -1.87 14.95 -8.33
C SER A 43 -1.92 16.46 -8.62
N ASP A 44 -2.75 17.20 -7.88
CA ASP A 44 -2.54 18.63 -7.71
C ASP A 44 -1.17 18.83 -7.06
N THR A 45 -0.44 19.88 -7.47
CA THR A 45 0.95 20.06 -7.05
C THR A 45 1.25 21.52 -6.77
N THR A 46 1.85 21.80 -5.60
CA THR A 46 2.40 23.10 -5.26
C THR A 46 3.92 23.08 -5.41
N LEU A 47 4.47 23.97 -6.24
CA LEU A 47 5.89 24.13 -6.53
C LEU A 47 6.44 25.38 -5.84
N ALA A 48 7.66 25.28 -5.29
CA ALA A 48 8.34 26.43 -4.70
C ALA A 48 9.05 27.25 -5.77
N THR A 49 8.91 28.57 -5.74
CA THR A 49 9.73 29.45 -6.59
C THR A 49 11.23 29.22 -6.35
N GLY A 50 11.97 29.05 -7.43
CA GLY A 50 13.42 28.83 -7.36
C GLY A 50 13.87 27.39 -7.01
N SER A 51 12.93 26.45 -6.77
CA SER A 51 13.25 25.05 -6.51
C SER A 51 13.68 24.32 -7.79
N GLU A 52 14.34 23.16 -7.62
CA GLU A 52 14.64 22.24 -8.72
C GLU A 52 13.38 21.58 -9.31
N GLY A 53 12.22 21.75 -8.67
CA GLY A 53 10.94 21.18 -9.06
C GLY A 53 10.61 19.89 -8.31
N LYS A 54 9.47 19.29 -8.71
CA LYS A 54 8.97 18.04 -8.13
C LYS A 54 8.82 16.96 -9.20
N ILE A 55 9.12 15.73 -8.79
CA ILE A 55 8.90 14.54 -9.60
C ILE A 55 7.53 13.96 -9.22
N ASP A 56 6.70 13.70 -10.23
CA ASP A 56 5.43 13.01 -10.05
C ASP A 56 5.14 12.08 -11.24
N SER A 57 4.25 11.12 -11.04
CA SER A 57 3.82 10.18 -12.07
C SER A 57 2.30 10.00 -12.05
N PRO A 58 1.67 9.74 -13.23
CA PRO A 58 0.26 9.45 -13.26
C PRO A 58 -0.04 8.11 -12.59
N LEU A 59 -1.22 8.01 -11.96
CA LEU A 59 -1.85 6.75 -11.65
C LEU A 59 -2.67 6.31 -12.86
N LEU A 60 -2.42 5.11 -13.35
CA LEU A 60 -3.04 4.52 -14.52
C LEU A 60 -3.89 3.32 -14.08
N PHE A 61 -5.06 3.16 -14.65
CA PHE A 61 -5.97 2.04 -14.36
C PHE A 61 -6.87 1.76 -15.58
N ALA A 62 -7.57 0.63 -15.54
CA ALA A 62 -8.57 0.28 -16.53
C ALA A 62 -9.86 -0.22 -15.86
N SER A 63 -10.98 -0.22 -16.55
CA SER A 63 -12.27 -0.73 -16.02
C SER A 63 -12.33 -2.25 -15.83
N GLY A 64 -11.27 -2.96 -16.18
CA GLY A 64 -11.06 -4.40 -15.99
C GLY A 64 -9.67 -4.80 -16.49
N PRO A 65 -9.23 -6.05 -16.23
CA PRO A 65 -7.90 -6.51 -16.60
C PRO A 65 -7.67 -6.40 -18.12
N VAL A 66 -6.57 -5.75 -18.49
CA VAL A 66 -6.13 -5.59 -19.89
C VAL A 66 -4.63 -5.49 -19.97
N VAL A 67 -4.04 -6.07 -21.01
CA VAL A 67 -2.64 -5.87 -21.38
C VAL A 67 -2.60 -4.96 -22.58
N VAL A 68 -1.85 -3.87 -22.50
CA VAL A 68 -1.71 -2.87 -23.56
C VAL A 68 -0.26 -2.72 -23.99
N GLU A 69 -0.05 -2.56 -25.28
CA GLU A 69 1.24 -2.22 -25.88
C GLU A 69 1.17 -0.78 -26.45
N GLY A 70 2.26 -0.05 -26.41
CA GLY A 70 2.29 1.32 -26.93
C GLY A 70 1.46 2.32 -26.11
N LEU A 71 1.39 2.13 -24.80
CA LEU A 71 0.68 3.05 -23.90
C LEU A 71 1.32 4.43 -23.99
N THR A 72 0.49 5.46 -24.23
CA THR A 72 0.95 6.83 -24.41
C THR A 72 0.31 7.75 -23.39
N VAL A 73 1.12 8.59 -22.73
CA VAL A 73 0.67 9.65 -21.82
C VAL A 73 1.07 11.01 -22.39
N THR A 74 0.08 11.89 -22.53
CA THR A 74 0.28 13.28 -22.98
C THR A 74 0.08 14.24 -21.82
N TYR A 75 1.07 15.08 -21.57
CA TYR A 75 1.03 16.19 -20.62
C TYR A 75 0.86 17.50 -21.40
N ASP A 76 -0.30 18.12 -21.31
CA ASP A 76 -0.56 19.45 -21.86
C ASP A 76 -0.53 20.48 -20.73
N TYR A 77 0.54 21.29 -20.71
CA TYR A 77 0.81 22.34 -19.73
C TYR A 77 0.82 23.73 -20.39
N THR A 78 0.10 23.89 -21.49
CA THR A 78 -0.01 25.16 -22.21
C THR A 78 -0.65 26.27 -21.36
N ASP A 79 -1.52 25.90 -20.40
CA ASP A 79 -2.17 26.82 -19.46
C ASP A 79 -1.21 27.42 -18.42
N LEU A 80 -0.03 26.84 -18.24
CA LEU A 80 1.01 27.31 -17.34
C LEU A 80 1.88 28.43 -17.92
N ASP A 81 1.60 28.86 -19.16
CA ASP A 81 2.17 30.02 -19.88
C ASP A 81 3.70 30.23 -19.69
N GLY A 82 4.44 29.15 -19.67
CA GLY A 82 5.88 29.15 -19.48
C GLY A 82 6.35 29.42 -18.04
N THR A 83 5.45 29.43 -17.05
CA THR A 83 5.79 29.51 -15.62
C THR A 83 6.29 28.17 -15.07
N VAL A 84 5.88 27.05 -15.67
CA VAL A 84 6.34 25.70 -15.32
C VAL A 84 6.86 24.99 -16.57
N GLN A 85 7.99 24.30 -16.41
CA GLN A 85 8.53 23.39 -17.42
C GLN A 85 8.26 21.96 -16.96
N VAL A 86 7.71 21.14 -17.86
CA VAL A 86 7.50 19.70 -17.64
C VAL A 86 8.48 18.93 -18.52
N LYS A 87 9.26 18.05 -17.89
CA LYS A 87 10.23 17.17 -18.55
C LYS A 87 10.11 15.75 -18.02
N ARG A 88 10.50 14.74 -18.80
CA ARG A 88 10.64 13.38 -18.27
C ARG A 88 11.67 13.32 -17.14
N ASP A 89 11.43 12.49 -16.14
CA ASP A 89 12.36 12.29 -15.02
C ASP A 89 13.42 11.22 -15.34
N SER A 90 13.03 10.10 -15.93
CA SER A 90 13.90 8.93 -16.07
C SER A 90 14.26 8.61 -17.53
N ALA A 91 15.44 7.98 -17.72
CA ALA A 91 15.84 7.41 -19.00
C ALA A 91 15.16 6.03 -19.15
N GLY A 92 14.22 5.88 -20.06
CA GLY A 92 13.52 4.61 -20.32
C GLY A 92 12.29 4.85 -21.16
N THR A 93 11.42 5.74 -20.73
CA THR A 93 10.25 6.17 -21.49
C THR A 93 10.67 7.09 -22.63
N GLU A 94 10.25 6.82 -23.85
CA GLU A 94 10.46 7.76 -24.97
C GLU A 94 9.49 8.92 -24.86
N CYS A 95 10.02 10.16 -24.77
CA CYS A 95 9.19 11.37 -24.72
C CYS A 95 9.64 12.37 -25.78
N GLU A 96 8.66 12.98 -26.45
CA GLU A 96 8.84 14.06 -27.41
C GLU A 96 7.97 15.28 -27.08
N SER A 97 8.39 16.44 -27.54
CA SER A 97 7.62 17.68 -27.38
C SER A 97 7.18 18.18 -28.76
N PRO A 98 6.00 17.75 -29.25
CA PRO A 98 5.52 18.09 -30.59
C PRO A 98 5.22 19.58 -30.76
N LYS A 99 4.96 20.28 -29.68
CA LYS A 99 4.79 21.74 -29.63
C LYS A 99 5.13 22.27 -28.22
N ALA A 100 5.34 23.57 -28.10
CA ALA A 100 5.54 24.21 -26.79
C ALA A 100 4.37 23.90 -25.85
N GLY A 101 4.66 23.60 -24.59
CA GLY A 101 3.65 23.28 -23.58
C GLY A 101 3.04 21.89 -23.67
N VAL A 102 3.56 21.01 -24.52
CA VAL A 102 3.09 19.61 -24.63
C VAL A 102 4.26 18.64 -24.60
N LEU A 103 4.18 17.63 -23.75
CA LEU A 103 5.08 16.48 -23.69
C LEU A 103 4.26 15.21 -23.94
N VAL A 104 4.72 14.37 -24.86
CA VAL A 104 4.11 13.08 -25.18
C VAL A 104 5.11 11.99 -24.88
N CYS A 105 4.74 11.04 -24.02
CA CYS A 105 5.59 9.93 -23.60
C CYS A 105 4.95 8.60 -23.97
N THR A 106 5.70 7.67 -24.55
CA THR A 106 5.22 6.36 -24.98
C THR A 106 6.11 5.25 -24.41
N GLU A 107 5.48 4.19 -23.89
CA GLU A 107 6.13 2.94 -23.53
C GLU A 107 5.79 1.86 -24.56
N HIS A 108 6.82 1.12 -24.99
CA HIS A 108 6.71 0.13 -26.07
C HIS A 108 6.65 -1.32 -25.55
N PHE A 109 6.74 -1.53 -24.24
CA PHE A 109 6.55 -2.85 -23.67
C PHE A 109 5.08 -3.07 -23.23
N GLU A 110 4.70 -4.33 -23.07
CA GLU A 110 3.38 -4.70 -22.57
C GLU A 110 3.18 -4.26 -21.12
N ILE A 111 2.07 -3.58 -20.84
CA ILE A 111 1.68 -3.10 -19.50
C ILE A 111 0.34 -3.73 -19.15
N GLY A 112 0.30 -4.46 -18.04
CA GLY A 112 -0.93 -4.93 -17.44
C GLY A 112 -1.60 -3.82 -16.65
N LEU A 113 -2.85 -3.51 -16.96
CA LEU A 113 -3.70 -2.59 -16.21
C LEU A 113 -4.97 -3.31 -15.76
N ASP A 114 -5.51 -2.92 -14.62
CA ASP A 114 -6.76 -3.42 -14.08
C ASP A 114 -7.51 -2.30 -13.34
N GLU A 115 -8.47 -2.66 -12.48
CA GLU A 115 -9.23 -1.71 -11.65
C GLU A 115 -8.35 -1.05 -10.56
N TRP A 116 -7.15 -1.57 -10.32
CA TRP A 116 -6.20 -1.03 -9.35
C TRP A 116 -5.27 -0.02 -10.03
N ALA A 117 -5.08 1.11 -9.39
CA ALA A 117 -4.21 2.14 -9.94
C ALA A 117 -2.74 1.69 -9.88
N PHE A 118 -2.06 1.76 -11.02
CA PHE A 118 -0.64 1.51 -11.19
C PHE A 118 0.10 2.84 -11.36
N GLY A 119 1.13 3.08 -10.57
CA GLY A 119 1.96 4.29 -10.60
C GLY A 119 3.43 4.00 -10.88
N GLY A 120 4.22 5.08 -11.01
CA GLY A 120 5.68 4.99 -11.16
C GLY A 120 6.19 4.89 -12.60
N LEU A 121 5.30 4.76 -13.58
CA LEU A 121 5.64 4.95 -15.00
C LEU A 121 5.36 6.39 -15.44
N PHE A 122 5.98 6.80 -16.54
CA PHE A 122 5.80 8.11 -17.16
C PHE A 122 6.12 9.29 -16.23
N SER A 123 7.02 9.10 -15.27
CA SER A 123 7.38 10.14 -14.31
C SER A 123 7.93 11.39 -15.00
N VAL A 124 7.47 12.55 -14.54
CA VAL A 124 7.90 13.86 -15.01
C VAL A 124 8.42 14.71 -13.89
N VAL A 125 9.37 15.59 -14.22
CA VAL A 125 9.82 16.68 -13.36
C VAL A 125 9.09 17.94 -13.77
N MET A 126 8.41 18.58 -12.83
CA MET A 126 7.76 19.88 -12.98
C MET A 126 8.64 20.93 -12.32
N THR A 127 9.28 21.81 -13.10
CA THR A 127 10.21 22.82 -12.60
C THR A 127 9.64 24.22 -12.79
N PRO A 128 9.55 25.06 -11.74
CA PRO A 128 9.21 26.46 -11.89
C PRO A 128 10.29 27.17 -12.72
N THR A 129 9.88 27.97 -13.68
CA THR A 129 10.82 28.78 -14.50
C THR A 129 11.17 30.09 -13.79
N ALA A 130 12.11 30.85 -14.34
CA ALA A 130 12.42 32.19 -13.84
C ALA A 130 11.25 33.19 -13.98
N LYS A 131 10.18 32.84 -14.69
CA LYS A 131 8.97 33.67 -14.82
C LYS A 131 7.92 33.36 -13.76
N ALA A 132 8.08 32.23 -13.06
CA ALA A 132 7.14 31.81 -12.03
C ALA A 132 7.16 32.78 -10.83
N ALA A 133 5.99 33.20 -10.38
CA ALA A 133 5.81 34.05 -9.22
C ALA A 133 4.89 33.40 -8.20
N ASP A 134 5.10 33.70 -6.91
CA ASP A 134 4.21 33.26 -5.84
C ASP A 134 2.76 33.67 -6.14
N GLY A 135 1.85 32.70 -6.05
CA GLY A 135 0.44 32.85 -6.38
C GLY A 135 0.04 32.48 -7.80
N ASP A 136 0.99 32.23 -8.70
CA ASP A 136 0.67 31.74 -10.04
C ASP A 136 -0.02 30.36 -9.95
N THR A 137 -1.01 30.16 -10.81
CA THR A 137 -1.74 28.91 -10.90
C THR A 137 -2.07 28.59 -12.34
N GLY A 138 -2.15 27.29 -12.67
CA GLY A 138 -2.61 26.82 -13.96
C GLY A 138 -2.98 25.33 -13.91
N VAL A 139 -3.31 24.77 -15.04
CA VAL A 139 -3.77 23.39 -15.19
C VAL A 139 -2.78 22.60 -16.04
N LEU A 140 -2.38 21.46 -15.52
CA LEU A 140 -1.72 20.39 -16.26
C LEU A 140 -2.79 19.35 -16.63
N LYS A 141 -3.08 19.21 -17.93
CA LYS A 141 -3.97 18.17 -18.41
C LYS A 141 -3.15 16.94 -18.80
N VAL A 142 -3.45 15.81 -18.16
CA VAL A 142 -2.82 14.53 -18.46
C VAL A 142 -3.83 13.63 -19.18
N THR A 143 -3.43 13.08 -20.32
CA THR A 143 -4.27 12.19 -21.13
C THR A 143 -3.54 10.88 -21.36
N VAL A 144 -4.19 9.75 -21.07
CA VAL A 144 -3.69 8.41 -21.38
C VAL A 144 -4.43 7.84 -22.58
N SER A 145 -3.73 7.15 -23.46
CA SER A 145 -4.29 6.49 -24.64
C SER A 145 -3.52 5.21 -24.98
N ALA A 146 -4.25 4.20 -25.51
CA ALA A 146 -3.70 2.99 -26.09
C ALA A 146 -4.54 2.55 -27.27
N GLU A 147 -4.01 1.74 -28.17
CA GLU A 147 -4.73 1.27 -29.36
C GLU A 147 -5.94 0.43 -28.95
N GLY A 148 -7.09 0.70 -29.55
CA GLY A 148 -8.34 -0.03 -29.30
C GLY A 148 -9.08 0.31 -28.00
N LEU A 149 -8.55 1.20 -27.15
CA LEU A 149 -9.18 1.64 -25.92
C LEU A 149 -9.63 3.10 -25.97
N THR A 150 -10.65 3.43 -25.18
CA THR A 150 -11.10 4.83 -25.06
C THR A 150 -10.10 5.62 -24.24
N PRO A 151 -9.52 6.74 -24.76
CA PRO A 151 -8.62 7.58 -24.00
C PRO A 151 -9.30 8.21 -22.78
N ALA A 152 -8.53 8.39 -21.71
CA ALA A 152 -8.95 9.11 -20.51
C ALA A 152 -8.10 10.35 -20.27
N SER A 153 -8.67 11.34 -19.57
CA SER A 153 -7.95 12.56 -19.20
C SER A 153 -8.26 12.98 -17.79
N HIS A 154 -7.26 13.54 -17.11
CA HIS A 154 -7.36 14.21 -15.83
C HIS A 154 -6.76 15.62 -15.91
N SER A 155 -7.27 16.53 -15.10
CA SER A 155 -6.76 17.92 -15.01
C SER A 155 -6.28 18.18 -13.60
N ALA A 156 -4.97 18.27 -13.42
CA ALA A 156 -4.33 18.60 -12.16
C ALA A 156 -4.08 20.11 -12.05
N LYS A 157 -4.27 20.65 -10.88
CA LYS A 157 -3.99 22.06 -10.58
C LYS A 157 -2.54 22.20 -10.16
N ILE A 158 -1.81 23.07 -10.84
CA ILE A 158 -0.43 23.42 -10.48
C ILE A 158 -0.44 24.83 -9.86
N ARG A 159 0.21 24.98 -8.72
CA ARG A 159 0.35 26.24 -7.98
C ARG A 159 1.81 26.57 -7.78
N ILE A 160 2.15 27.84 -7.80
CA ILE A 160 3.47 28.35 -7.43
C ILE A 160 3.35 29.01 -6.05
N GLY A 161 4.18 28.59 -5.12
CA GLY A 161 4.23 29.09 -3.76
C GLY A 161 5.58 29.70 -3.40
N GLU A 162 5.59 30.49 -2.32
CA GLU A 162 6.81 30.99 -1.71
C GLU A 162 7.66 29.83 -1.21
N GLY A 163 8.95 29.77 -1.56
CA GLY A 163 9.86 28.71 -1.14
C GLY A 163 10.21 28.79 0.34
N VAL A 164 10.07 27.66 1.05
CA VAL A 164 10.56 27.42 2.41
C VAL A 164 11.39 26.16 2.41
N ASP A 165 12.11 25.88 3.48
CA ASP A 165 12.90 24.67 3.63
C ASP A 165 12.63 24.08 5.02
N LEU A 166 11.66 23.16 5.09
CA LEU A 166 11.34 22.40 6.28
C LEU A 166 12.30 21.21 6.36
N ALA A 167 12.96 21.04 7.49
CA ALA A 167 13.91 19.94 7.67
C ALA A 167 13.62 19.13 8.92
N ALA A 168 13.88 17.84 8.84
CA ALA A 168 13.92 16.92 9.96
C ALA A 168 15.37 16.57 10.33
N PRO A 169 15.64 16.00 11.52
CA PRO A 169 16.97 15.49 11.85
C PRO A 169 17.42 14.44 10.83
N GLY A 170 18.64 14.59 10.32
CA GLY A 170 19.22 13.62 9.37
C GLY A 170 19.61 12.29 10.00
N GLU A 171 19.61 12.20 11.33
CA GLU A 171 19.91 10.98 12.08
C GLU A 171 18.63 10.31 12.57
N GLU A 172 18.59 8.98 12.44
CA GLU A 172 17.49 8.16 12.94
C GLU A 172 17.53 8.05 14.47
N SER A 173 16.38 8.11 15.12
CA SER A 173 16.23 7.94 16.55
C SER A 173 16.27 6.46 16.93
N MET A 174 17.30 6.04 17.66
CA MET A 174 17.44 4.67 18.18
C MET A 174 16.82 4.55 19.57
N LEU A 175 15.69 3.82 19.65
CA LEU A 175 14.90 3.65 20.87
C LEU A 175 14.88 2.17 21.28
N SER A 176 14.36 1.87 22.48
CA SER A 176 14.16 0.49 22.94
C SER A 176 12.91 0.40 23.80
N ALA A 177 12.11 -0.65 23.57
CA ALA A 177 10.90 -0.91 24.32
C ALA A 177 10.65 -2.43 24.45
N THR A 178 9.77 -2.82 25.39
CA THR A 178 9.25 -4.19 25.48
C THR A 178 7.79 -4.20 25.08
N PRO A 179 7.22 -5.30 24.59
CA PRO A 179 5.78 -5.41 24.31
C PRO A 179 4.92 -4.88 25.46
N GLY A 180 3.99 -3.99 25.15
CA GLY A 180 3.10 -3.34 26.11
C GLY A 180 3.71 -2.15 26.88
N SER A 181 4.98 -1.81 26.73
CA SER A 181 5.60 -0.69 27.43
C SER A 181 5.43 0.65 26.69
N LYS A 182 5.51 1.74 27.46
CA LYS A 182 5.48 3.10 26.94
C LYS A 182 6.88 3.58 26.61
N PHE A 183 6.98 4.40 25.57
CA PHE A 183 8.18 5.11 25.18
C PHE A 183 7.84 6.47 24.57
N SER A 184 8.82 7.28 24.23
CA SER A 184 8.61 8.55 23.54
C SER A 184 9.64 8.70 22.44
N ALA A 185 9.21 9.25 21.31
CA ALA A 185 10.08 9.62 20.20
C ALA A 185 10.06 11.13 19.96
N PRO A 186 11.19 11.73 19.57
CA PRO A 186 11.21 13.15 19.21
C PRO A 186 10.51 13.37 17.87
N LEU A 187 9.67 14.40 17.81
CA LEU A 187 9.13 14.99 16.58
C LEU A 187 9.81 16.35 16.43
N THR A 188 10.74 16.48 15.52
CA THR A 188 11.57 17.68 15.36
C THR A 188 11.39 18.30 13.99
N LEU A 189 11.16 19.62 13.98
CA LEU A 189 11.05 20.47 12.80
C LEU A 189 12.11 21.53 12.85
N SER A 190 12.86 21.70 11.78
CA SER A 190 13.74 22.85 11.55
C SER A 190 13.29 23.60 10.30
N ASN A 191 13.54 24.90 10.26
CA ASN A 191 13.45 25.69 9.03
C ASN A 191 14.88 26.03 8.60
N ALA A 192 15.38 25.31 7.60
CA ALA A 192 16.73 25.47 7.06
C ALA A 192 16.80 26.57 5.99
N GLY A 193 15.65 27.07 5.52
CA GLY A 193 15.54 28.12 4.52
C GLY A 193 15.69 29.54 5.05
N GLU A 194 15.57 30.51 4.15
CA GLU A 194 15.65 31.95 4.46
C GLU A 194 14.28 32.59 4.71
N THR A 195 13.21 31.88 4.36
CA THR A 195 11.80 32.33 4.49
C THR A 195 11.14 31.68 5.69
N ALA A 196 10.40 32.44 6.49
CA ALA A 196 9.66 31.89 7.63
C ALA A 196 8.54 30.95 7.17
N ALA A 197 8.52 29.70 7.67
CA ALA A 197 7.47 28.73 7.39
C ALA A 197 6.20 29.04 8.19
N LYS A 198 5.06 29.10 7.50
CA LYS A 198 3.74 29.50 8.04
C LYS A 198 2.89 28.28 8.40
N GLY A 199 3.42 27.43 9.26
CA GLY A 199 2.84 26.15 9.64
C GLY A 199 3.54 24.98 8.98
N ALA A 200 3.28 23.79 9.50
CA ALA A 200 3.80 22.53 8.98
C ALA A 200 2.85 21.39 9.33
N VAL A 201 2.86 20.34 8.53
CA VAL A 201 2.13 19.09 8.79
C VAL A 201 3.13 17.96 8.82
N ALA A 202 3.14 17.20 9.93
CA ALA A 202 3.85 15.93 10.02
C ALA A 202 2.94 14.81 9.52
N VAL A 203 3.41 14.03 8.57
CA VAL A 203 2.77 12.81 8.09
C VAL A 203 3.56 11.62 8.62
N PHE A 204 2.89 10.65 9.23
CA PHE A 204 3.53 9.52 9.89
C PHE A 204 3.31 8.22 9.13
N ASP A 205 4.35 7.40 9.05
CA ASP A 205 4.31 5.99 8.67
C ASP A 205 4.91 5.16 9.81
N LEU A 206 4.05 4.48 10.56
CA LEU A 206 4.43 3.74 11.76
C LEU A 206 4.08 2.26 11.57
N ASP A 207 4.96 1.36 12.02
CA ASP A 207 4.65 -0.07 12.09
C ASP A 207 3.42 -0.32 12.97
N TYR A 208 2.73 -1.43 12.71
CA TYR A 208 1.52 -1.84 13.42
C TYR A 208 1.66 -1.77 14.93
N ALA A 209 2.80 -2.15 15.45
CA ALA A 209 3.09 -2.21 16.88
C ALA A 209 3.23 -0.85 17.56
N ILE A 210 3.56 0.21 16.82
CA ILE A 210 3.79 1.55 17.37
C ILE A 210 2.47 2.31 17.43
N ARG A 211 1.90 2.44 18.63
CA ARG A 211 0.60 3.09 18.87
C ARG A 211 0.78 4.39 19.66
N PRO A 212 0.02 5.44 19.36
CA PRO A 212 0.02 6.64 20.19
C PRO A 212 -0.54 6.35 21.58
N ASP A 213 0.19 6.75 22.65
CA ASP A 213 -0.29 6.65 24.05
C ASP A 213 -1.35 7.71 24.37
N LYS A 214 -1.37 8.81 23.58
CA LYS A 214 -2.34 9.91 23.71
C LYS A 214 -2.82 10.33 22.33
N GLN A 215 -4.05 10.81 22.28
CA GLN A 215 -4.60 11.46 21.10
C GLN A 215 -4.56 12.99 21.28
N TYR A 216 -4.20 13.70 20.23
CA TYR A 216 -4.13 15.16 20.18
C TYR A 216 -5.15 15.70 19.18
N SER A 217 -5.78 16.84 19.49
CA SER A 217 -6.86 17.40 18.66
C SER A 217 -6.39 17.97 17.32
N ASN A 218 -5.10 18.31 17.19
CA ASN A 218 -4.48 18.72 15.94
C ASN A 218 -3.82 17.58 15.17
N CYS A 219 -4.07 16.33 15.58
CA CYS A 219 -3.59 15.14 14.89
C CYS A 219 -4.77 14.28 14.45
N THR A 220 -4.60 13.51 13.36
CA THR A 220 -5.61 12.57 12.86
C THR A 220 -5.18 11.13 13.11
N TYR A 221 -6.19 10.27 13.29
CA TYR A 221 -6.02 8.86 13.66
C TYR A 221 -6.98 7.98 12.88
N GLU A 222 -6.52 6.79 12.51
CA GLU A 222 -7.34 5.72 11.93
C GLU A 222 -6.96 4.39 12.58
N ASP A 223 -7.93 3.61 13.00
CA ASP A 223 -7.74 2.31 13.67
C ASP A 223 -6.70 2.34 14.81
N GLY A 224 -6.66 3.45 15.55
CA GLY A 224 -5.72 3.67 16.64
C GLY A 224 -4.29 4.02 16.19
N ARG A 225 -4.05 4.24 14.91
CA ARG A 225 -2.76 4.68 14.35
C ARG A 225 -2.74 6.20 14.20
N LEU A 226 -1.60 6.81 14.45
CA LEU A 226 -1.36 8.22 14.18
C LEU A 226 -1.02 8.40 12.70
N LEU A 227 -1.76 9.27 12.00
CA LEU A 227 -1.55 9.54 10.59
C LEU A 227 -0.88 10.88 10.35
N THR A 228 -1.42 11.96 10.91
CA THR A 228 -0.89 13.31 10.68
C THR A 228 -0.98 14.16 11.94
N CYS A 229 -0.14 15.21 12.02
CA CYS A 229 -0.32 16.30 12.99
C CYS A 229 -0.07 17.64 12.31
N SER A 230 -1.03 18.58 12.44
CA SER A 230 -0.94 19.91 11.87
C SER A 230 -0.55 20.94 12.91
N PHE A 231 0.38 21.82 12.56
CA PHE A 231 0.90 22.89 13.40
C PHE A 231 0.73 24.21 12.66
N SER A 232 0.16 25.21 13.32
CA SER A 232 -0.10 26.54 12.73
C SER A 232 0.95 27.58 13.10
N GLU A 233 1.90 27.18 13.95
CA GLU A 233 2.95 28.08 14.42
C GLU A 233 3.93 28.42 13.31
N VAL A 234 4.36 29.68 13.28
CA VAL A 234 5.38 30.15 12.35
C VAL A 234 6.75 29.70 12.84
N THR A 235 7.52 29.01 11.98
CA THR A 235 8.91 28.63 12.26
C THR A 235 9.85 29.57 11.52
N ALA A 236 10.62 30.38 12.27
CA ALA A 236 11.54 31.34 11.69
C ALA A 236 12.74 30.65 11.00
N PRO A 237 13.43 31.32 10.05
CA PRO A 237 14.69 30.85 9.50
C PRO A 237 15.71 30.45 10.57
N GLY A 238 16.31 29.26 10.43
CA GLY A 238 17.28 28.70 11.39
C GLY A 238 16.67 28.22 12.70
N GLU A 239 15.36 28.32 12.89
CA GLU A 239 14.69 27.84 14.11
C GLU A 239 14.48 26.33 14.06
N THR A 240 14.75 25.67 15.19
CA THR A 240 14.43 24.25 15.40
C THR A 240 13.48 24.09 16.58
N ARG A 241 12.44 23.28 16.42
CA ARG A 241 11.41 22.96 17.40
C ARG A 241 11.31 21.47 17.58
N SER A 242 11.03 21.01 18.79
CA SER A 242 10.88 19.59 19.05
C SER A 242 9.88 19.31 20.15
N ALA A 243 9.10 18.24 19.98
CA ALA A 243 8.23 17.69 21.02
C ALA A 243 8.50 16.20 21.18
N ALA A 244 8.34 15.69 22.41
CA ALA A 244 8.34 14.25 22.65
C ALA A 244 6.92 13.71 22.43
N VAL A 245 6.74 12.88 21.41
CA VAL A 245 5.47 12.21 21.14
C VAL A 245 5.44 10.90 21.92
N PRO A 246 4.45 10.70 22.82
CA PRO A 246 4.36 9.49 23.62
C PRO A 246 3.69 8.36 22.83
N TYR A 247 4.29 7.19 22.86
CA TYR A 247 3.83 5.96 22.25
C TYR A 247 3.73 4.81 23.25
N VAL A 248 3.00 3.79 22.87
CA VAL A 248 2.99 2.48 23.51
C VAL A 248 3.29 1.41 22.47
N LEU A 249 4.19 0.49 22.78
CA LEU A 249 4.42 -0.67 21.93
C LEU A 249 3.30 -1.68 22.18
N GLY A 250 2.69 -2.23 21.14
CA GLY A 250 1.62 -3.23 21.24
C GLY A 250 2.02 -4.39 22.14
N LYS A 251 1.07 -4.93 22.89
CA LYS A 251 1.32 -6.13 23.75
C LYS A 251 1.58 -7.37 22.91
N ASP A 252 1.07 -7.37 21.70
CA ASP A 252 1.17 -8.39 20.67
C ASP A 252 2.36 -8.20 19.74
N THR A 253 3.29 -7.31 20.06
CA THR A 253 4.51 -7.11 19.27
C THR A 253 5.43 -8.32 19.41
N TYR A 254 5.94 -8.82 18.28
CA TYR A 254 6.94 -9.89 18.26
C TYR A 254 8.26 -9.43 18.90
N ALA A 255 8.85 -10.27 19.76
CA ALA A 255 10.07 -9.97 20.49
C ALA A 255 10.97 -11.22 20.66
N PRO A 256 12.29 -11.10 20.45
CA PRO A 256 13.05 -9.89 20.09
C PRO A 256 12.88 -9.51 18.62
N GLY A 257 12.97 -8.21 18.31
CA GLY A 257 12.81 -7.71 16.96
C GLY A 257 13.15 -6.23 16.85
N SER A 258 12.66 -5.60 15.80
CA SER A 258 12.71 -4.16 15.59
C SER A 258 11.47 -3.69 14.85
N ASP A 259 10.87 -2.62 15.34
CA ASP A 259 9.80 -1.89 14.66
C ASP A 259 10.29 -0.51 14.23
N TYR A 260 9.70 0.00 13.18
CA TYR A 260 10.14 1.22 12.52
C TYR A 260 9.02 2.24 12.46
N GLY A 261 9.41 3.50 12.51
CA GLY A 261 8.52 4.61 12.27
C GLY A 261 9.23 5.70 11.50
N TYR A 262 8.48 6.40 10.67
CA TYR A 262 8.97 7.56 9.93
C TYR A 262 7.97 8.68 10.05
N TYR A 263 8.45 9.91 9.93
CA TYR A 263 7.61 11.06 9.69
C TYR A 263 8.24 11.93 8.60
N ASN A 264 7.37 12.64 7.89
CA ASN A 264 7.75 13.58 6.85
C ASN A 264 7.06 14.91 7.09
N TRP A 265 7.78 16.02 6.94
CA TRP A 265 7.21 17.34 7.02
C TRP A 265 6.73 17.81 5.65
N MET A 266 5.58 18.45 5.64
CA MET A 266 5.02 19.12 4.47
C MET A 266 4.55 20.51 4.86
N THR A 267 4.58 21.45 3.92
CA THR A 267 3.84 22.68 4.09
C THR A 267 2.33 22.40 4.07
N PRO A 268 1.46 23.25 4.63
CA PRO A 268 0.02 23.05 4.57
C PRO A 268 -0.53 22.89 3.14
N ALA A 269 0.05 23.62 2.15
CA ALA A 269 -0.38 23.52 0.76
C ALA A 269 0.01 22.18 0.11
N GLU A 270 1.23 21.69 0.36
CA GLU A 270 1.66 20.39 -0.12
C GLU A 270 0.88 19.25 0.53
N PHE A 271 0.54 19.39 1.80
CA PHE A 271 -0.32 18.42 2.47
C PHE A 271 -1.75 18.40 1.92
N GLU A 272 -2.30 19.57 1.52
CA GLU A 272 -3.60 19.64 0.83
C GLU A 272 -3.56 18.82 -0.48
N ASP A 273 -2.52 19.01 -1.31
CA ASP A 273 -2.31 18.26 -2.55
C ASP A 273 -2.18 16.75 -2.27
N PHE A 274 -1.31 16.37 -1.33
CA PHE A 274 -1.09 14.97 -0.94
C PHE A 274 -2.35 14.29 -0.37
N SER A 275 -3.10 14.99 0.48
CA SER A 275 -4.34 14.45 1.05
C SER A 275 -5.42 14.23 -0.02
N THR A 276 -5.51 15.13 -1.00
CA THR A 276 -6.42 14.99 -2.14
C THR A 276 -6.04 13.78 -3.00
N TYR A 277 -4.75 13.58 -3.26
CA TYR A 277 -4.24 12.39 -3.94
C TYR A 277 -4.61 11.10 -3.21
N LEU A 278 -4.36 11.01 -1.90
CA LEU A 278 -4.71 9.83 -1.12
C LEU A 278 -6.22 9.55 -1.14
N GLN A 279 -7.05 10.59 -1.00
CA GLN A 279 -8.50 10.45 -1.05
C GLN A 279 -9.00 9.99 -2.42
N ALA A 280 -8.39 10.44 -3.51
CA ALA A 280 -8.68 9.96 -4.86
C ALA A 280 -8.35 8.46 -5.02
N GLY A 281 -7.31 7.97 -4.34
CA GLY A 281 -6.96 6.55 -4.23
C GLY A 281 -7.85 5.76 -3.25
N GLY A 282 -8.88 6.38 -2.64
CA GLY A 282 -9.80 5.72 -1.69
C GLY A 282 -9.27 5.61 -0.26
N TYR A 283 -8.15 6.29 0.06
CA TYR A 283 -7.60 6.29 1.42
C TYR A 283 -8.29 7.30 2.32
N SER A 284 -8.51 6.91 3.57
CA SER A 284 -9.02 7.79 4.61
C SER A 284 -7.90 8.65 5.19
N MET A 285 -8.22 9.90 5.50
CA MET A 285 -7.32 10.81 6.23
C MET A 285 -7.51 10.71 7.75
N GLY A 286 -8.29 9.73 8.21
CA GLY A 286 -8.58 9.49 9.61
C GLY A 286 -9.48 10.56 10.25
N GLN A 287 -9.62 10.49 11.59
CA GLN A 287 -10.44 11.41 12.37
C GLN A 287 -9.57 12.17 13.37
N PRO A 288 -9.88 13.44 13.65
CA PRO A 288 -9.17 14.22 14.68
C PRO A 288 -9.25 13.55 16.06
N GLY A 289 -8.16 13.63 16.80
CA GLY A 289 -8.14 13.21 18.20
C GLY A 289 -8.96 14.13 19.09
N LYS A 290 -9.26 13.66 20.30
CA LYS A 290 -10.12 14.39 21.28
C LYS A 290 -9.34 14.97 22.46
N GLY A 291 -8.01 14.87 22.47
CA GLY A 291 -7.16 15.34 23.56
C GLY A 291 -6.77 16.82 23.47
N SER A 292 -5.74 17.20 24.23
CA SER A 292 -5.12 18.51 24.11
C SER A 292 -4.43 18.69 22.75
N VAL A 293 -4.07 19.90 22.39
CA VAL A 293 -3.20 20.18 21.23
C VAL A 293 -1.79 19.65 21.50
N LEU A 294 -1.18 18.97 20.55
CA LEU A 294 0.25 18.74 20.54
C LEU A 294 0.94 20.04 20.10
N THR A 295 1.78 20.58 20.94
CA THR A 295 2.52 21.80 20.63
C THR A 295 3.99 21.50 20.38
N LEU A 296 4.56 22.18 19.40
CA LEU A 296 6.00 22.33 19.26
C LEU A 296 6.39 23.62 20.00
N PRO A 297 7.23 23.56 21.05
CA PRO A 297 7.62 24.73 21.84
C PRO A 297 8.10 25.89 20.97
N THR A 298 7.57 27.08 21.20
CA THR A 298 7.82 28.26 20.38
C THR A 298 8.90 29.18 20.94
N VAL A 299 9.63 29.84 20.02
CA VAL A 299 10.26 31.14 20.27
C VAL A 299 9.38 32.21 19.60
N PRO A 300 9.05 33.33 20.24
CA PRO A 300 8.13 34.31 19.68
C PRO A 300 8.65 34.92 18.39
N SER A 301 7.92 34.80 17.29
CA SER A 301 8.16 35.50 16.03
C SER A 301 6.93 36.26 15.56
N LYS A 302 7.12 37.36 14.81
CA LYS A 302 6.02 38.20 14.31
C LYS A 302 5.34 37.51 13.11
N ALA A 303 4.01 37.51 13.09
CA ALA A 303 3.20 36.95 12.03
C ALA A 303 3.51 37.59 10.66
N ALA A 304 3.68 36.71 9.64
CA ALA A 304 3.87 37.09 8.24
C ALA A 304 2.60 36.85 7.40
N ALA A 305 2.54 37.43 6.22
CA ALA A 305 1.38 37.47 5.33
C ALA A 305 0.96 36.11 4.78
N ARG A 306 -0.27 36.01 4.26
CA ARG A 306 -0.88 34.79 3.70
C ARG A 306 -0.42 34.56 2.25
N GLY A 307 0.07 33.39 1.94
CA GLY A 307 0.42 32.90 0.61
C GLY A 307 0.61 31.40 0.67
N PHE A 308 0.58 30.70 -0.47
CA PHE A 308 0.98 29.30 -0.55
C PHE A 308 2.49 29.23 -0.29
N GLN A 309 2.90 28.15 0.36
CA GLN A 309 4.32 27.82 0.53
C GLN A 309 4.55 26.41 0.07
N ALA A 310 5.72 26.16 -0.50
CA ALA A 310 6.17 24.82 -0.87
C ALA A 310 7.62 24.65 -0.46
N ASP A 311 7.99 23.42 -0.20
CA ASP A 311 9.34 23.06 0.21
C ASP A 311 10.32 23.11 -0.95
N THR A 312 11.51 23.65 -0.71
CA THR A 312 12.58 23.76 -1.72
C THR A 312 13.51 22.56 -1.76
N ASP A 313 13.61 21.78 -0.67
CA ASP A 313 14.39 20.55 -0.55
C ASP A 313 13.62 19.43 0.16
N PRO A 314 12.62 18.80 -0.48
CA PRO A 314 11.81 17.76 0.16
C PRO A 314 12.60 16.50 0.57
N MET A 315 13.90 16.42 0.22
CA MET A 315 14.74 15.29 0.58
C MET A 315 15.26 15.34 2.02
N ASN A 316 15.20 16.49 2.69
CA ASN A 316 15.61 16.65 4.08
C ASN A 316 14.43 16.69 5.08
N ASN A 317 13.17 16.55 4.60
CA ASN A 317 11.95 16.70 5.39
C ASN A 317 11.61 15.48 6.26
N TRP A 318 12.26 14.35 6.08
CA TRP A 318 11.91 13.10 6.75
C TRP A 318 12.93 12.68 7.79
N SER A 319 12.46 12.02 8.82
CA SER A 319 13.31 11.36 9.82
C SER A 319 12.68 10.05 10.27
N GLY A 320 13.54 9.10 10.64
CA GLY A 320 13.16 7.78 11.10
C GLY A 320 13.34 7.57 12.60
N MET A 321 12.69 6.54 13.11
CA MET A 321 12.99 5.93 14.40
C MET A 321 13.01 4.42 14.26
N THR A 322 14.01 3.79 14.88
CA THR A 322 14.06 2.34 15.11
C THR A 322 13.79 2.06 16.58
N VAL A 323 12.77 1.25 16.84
CA VAL A 323 12.44 0.76 18.18
C VAL A 323 12.94 -0.67 18.30
N LYS A 324 14.09 -0.86 18.97
CA LYS A 324 14.58 -2.19 19.31
C LYS A 324 13.63 -2.84 20.30
N VAL A 325 12.91 -3.86 19.87
CA VAL A 325 11.99 -4.63 20.71
C VAL A 325 12.78 -5.64 21.52
N THR A 326 12.68 -5.54 22.85
CA THR A 326 13.38 -6.43 23.78
C THR A 326 12.39 -7.30 24.53
N GLY A 327 12.87 -8.42 25.09
CA GLY A 327 12.04 -9.40 25.79
C GLY A 327 11.81 -10.67 24.98
N LYS A 328 10.73 -11.37 25.28
CA LYS A 328 10.31 -12.60 24.57
C LYS A 328 8.82 -12.56 24.36
N ASN A 329 8.39 -12.59 23.13
CA ASN A 329 6.98 -12.65 22.72
C ASN A 329 6.91 -13.27 21.32
N GLY A 330 6.61 -14.55 21.22
CA GLY A 330 6.67 -15.31 19.98
C GLY A 330 5.30 -15.48 19.33
N ALA A 331 5.28 -15.87 18.08
CA ALA A 331 4.10 -16.33 17.37
C ALA A 331 4.00 -17.86 17.38
N ASP A 332 2.80 -18.39 17.20
CA ASP A 332 2.48 -19.82 17.10
C ASP A 332 1.52 -20.00 15.93
N LEU A 333 2.06 -20.28 14.77
CA LEU A 333 1.28 -20.50 13.57
C LEU A 333 0.79 -21.94 13.52
N VAL A 334 -0.51 -22.13 13.39
CA VAL A 334 -1.19 -23.44 13.37
C VAL A 334 -1.67 -23.73 11.96
N ALA A 335 -1.30 -24.85 11.39
CA ALA A 335 -1.85 -25.29 10.12
C ALA A 335 -3.34 -25.63 10.25
N ILE A 336 -4.15 -25.15 9.31
CA ILE A 336 -5.59 -25.45 9.23
C ILE A 336 -5.80 -26.47 8.10
N GLY A 337 -6.33 -27.64 8.47
CA GLY A 337 -6.77 -28.67 7.53
C GLY A 337 -8.28 -28.77 7.47
N ASP A 338 -8.81 -29.74 6.71
CA ASP A 338 -10.26 -29.89 6.52
C ASP A 338 -10.71 -31.34 6.50
N LYS A 339 -12.02 -31.58 6.71
CA LYS A 339 -12.68 -32.88 6.66
C LYS A 339 -13.83 -32.84 5.67
N LEU A 340 -13.70 -33.54 4.56
CA LEU A 340 -14.60 -33.50 3.44
C LEU A 340 -15.28 -34.85 3.22
N THR A 341 -16.49 -34.84 2.68
CA THR A 341 -17.23 -36.05 2.32
C THR A 341 -17.93 -35.88 0.98
N GLY A 342 -17.82 -36.85 0.10
CA GLY A 342 -18.47 -36.82 -1.21
C GLY A 342 -18.35 -38.16 -1.94
N LYS A 343 -19.01 -38.23 -3.09
CA LYS A 343 -19.03 -39.39 -4.01
C LYS A 343 -18.06 -39.16 -5.16
N ALA A 344 -17.74 -40.20 -5.89
CA ALA A 344 -16.99 -40.04 -7.14
C ALA A 344 -17.76 -39.12 -8.12
N GLY A 345 -17.06 -38.13 -8.67
CA GLY A 345 -17.59 -37.08 -9.52
C GLY A 345 -17.96 -35.79 -8.80
N ASP A 346 -18.16 -35.81 -7.47
CA ASP A 346 -18.46 -34.60 -6.71
C ASP A 346 -17.23 -33.67 -6.63
N VAL A 347 -17.47 -32.37 -6.64
CA VAL A 347 -16.48 -31.34 -6.28
C VAL A 347 -16.79 -30.88 -4.85
N VAL A 348 -15.79 -30.99 -3.97
CA VAL A 348 -15.86 -30.58 -2.57
C VAL A 348 -14.80 -29.51 -2.32
N THR A 349 -15.13 -28.51 -1.54
CA THR A 349 -14.23 -27.38 -1.24
C THR A 349 -13.47 -27.63 0.05
N ALA A 350 -12.15 -27.67 -0.02
CA ALA A 350 -11.27 -27.68 1.13
C ALA A 350 -10.94 -26.24 1.54
N ASN A 351 -11.25 -25.91 2.78
CA ASN A 351 -10.85 -24.63 3.39
C ASN A 351 -9.60 -24.88 4.25
N VAL A 352 -8.45 -24.43 3.77
CA VAL A 352 -7.15 -24.72 4.36
C VAL A 352 -6.32 -23.46 4.55
N GLY A 353 -5.43 -23.44 5.54
CA GLY A 353 -4.69 -22.22 5.78
C GLY A 353 -3.82 -22.24 7.04
N VAL A 354 -3.77 -21.07 7.68
CA VAL A 354 -2.97 -20.82 8.88
C VAL A 354 -3.77 -19.99 9.88
N ARG A 355 -3.55 -20.22 11.18
CA ARG A 355 -4.01 -19.39 12.29
C ARG A 355 -2.84 -19.07 13.22
N ASN A 356 -2.84 -17.87 13.78
CA ASN A 356 -1.85 -17.48 14.80
C ASN A 356 -2.45 -17.65 16.21
N ASP A 357 -2.08 -18.70 16.92
CA ASP A 357 -2.45 -18.98 18.31
C ASP A 357 -1.43 -18.42 19.33
N GLY A 358 -0.38 -17.76 18.85
CA GLY A 358 0.66 -17.18 19.68
C GLY A 358 0.27 -15.84 20.30
N PRO A 359 1.05 -15.37 21.28
CA PRO A 359 0.82 -14.06 21.91
C PRO A 359 1.31 -12.88 21.07
N ALA A 360 2.10 -13.12 20.00
CA ALA A 360 2.60 -12.08 19.11
C ALA A 360 1.95 -12.14 17.73
N ALA A 361 1.62 -10.98 17.18
CA ALA A 361 1.31 -10.80 15.76
C ALA A 361 2.61 -10.88 14.92
N LEU A 362 2.49 -11.24 13.66
CA LEU A 362 3.58 -11.11 12.69
C LEU A 362 3.22 -9.99 11.70
N ASP A 363 4.13 -9.05 11.53
CA ASP A 363 4.01 -7.93 10.61
C ASP A 363 5.26 -7.86 9.73
N PHE A 364 5.13 -8.31 8.50
CA PHE A 364 6.18 -8.24 7.47
C PHE A 364 5.84 -7.20 6.38
N GLY A 365 4.92 -6.27 6.68
CA GLY A 365 4.44 -5.26 5.75
C GLY A 365 5.57 -4.43 5.13
N ARG A 366 6.60 -4.08 5.88
CA ARG A 366 7.75 -3.32 5.35
C ARG A 366 8.64 -4.14 4.42
N GLY A 367 8.74 -5.46 4.63
CA GLY A 367 9.49 -6.37 3.77
C GLY A 367 8.70 -6.83 2.55
N GLY A 368 7.37 -6.77 2.63
CA GLY A 368 6.47 -7.28 1.60
C GLY A 368 6.45 -8.80 1.50
N SER A 369 6.98 -9.52 2.50
CA SER A 369 7.00 -10.97 2.54
C SER A 369 5.78 -11.53 3.24
N PRO A 370 5.19 -12.66 2.76
CA PRO A 370 4.14 -13.35 3.49
C PRO A 370 4.65 -13.86 4.85
N VAL A 371 3.77 -13.93 5.84
CA VAL A 371 4.13 -14.37 7.21
C VAL A 371 4.59 -15.83 7.25
N THR A 372 4.13 -16.66 6.32
CA THR A 372 4.57 -18.05 6.13
C THR A 372 4.24 -18.53 4.72
N LYS A 373 4.46 -19.81 4.45
CA LYS A 373 4.05 -20.53 3.23
C LYS A 373 3.12 -21.65 3.62
N ILE A 374 2.11 -21.88 2.81
CA ILE A 374 1.12 -22.92 3.01
C ILE A 374 1.29 -23.95 1.89
N ASP A 375 1.97 -25.04 2.15
CA ASP A 375 2.12 -26.15 1.20
C ASP A 375 0.95 -27.12 1.33
N VAL A 376 0.17 -27.27 0.26
CA VAL A 376 -1.06 -28.07 0.22
C VAL A 376 -0.85 -29.28 -0.69
N ALA A 377 -0.72 -30.45 -0.08
CA ALA A 377 -0.70 -31.71 -0.80
C ALA A 377 -2.12 -32.24 -1.04
N VAL A 378 -2.48 -32.42 -2.29
CA VAL A 378 -3.81 -32.86 -2.73
C VAL A 378 -4.06 -34.30 -2.30
N PRO A 379 -5.20 -34.63 -1.62
CA PRO A 379 -5.53 -35.98 -1.17
C PRO A 379 -5.53 -37.00 -2.28
N ALA A 380 -5.14 -38.25 -1.98
CA ALA A 380 -5.17 -39.35 -2.92
C ALA A 380 -6.59 -39.61 -3.46
N GLY A 381 -6.73 -39.87 -4.77
CA GLY A 381 -8.02 -40.08 -5.43
C GLY A 381 -8.83 -38.80 -5.67
N THR A 382 -8.23 -37.63 -5.47
CA THR A 382 -8.83 -36.34 -5.85
C THR A 382 -7.94 -35.57 -6.84
N THR A 383 -8.55 -34.61 -7.51
CA THR A 383 -7.86 -33.65 -8.38
C THR A 383 -8.32 -32.25 -7.99
N ALA A 384 -7.38 -31.33 -7.75
CA ALA A 384 -7.70 -29.92 -7.59
C ALA A 384 -8.22 -29.36 -8.92
N VAL A 385 -9.43 -28.79 -8.91
CA VAL A 385 -10.13 -28.27 -10.10
C VAL A 385 -10.42 -26.77 -9.99
N GLU A 386 -10.41 -26.23 -8.77
CA GLU A 386 -10.51 -24.81 -8.47
C GLU A 386 -9.38 -24.46 -7.53
N VAL A 387 -8.52 -23.51 -7.92
CA VAL A 387 -7.32 -23.12 -7.18
C VAL A 387 -7.23 -21.59 -7.22
N PRO A 388 -7.06 -20.91 -6.09
CA PRO A 388 -6.86 -19.47 -6.06
C PRO A 388 -5.53 -19.04 -6.70
N GLU A 389 -5.48 -17.83 -7.26
CA GLU A 389 -4.24 -17.29 -7.89
C GLU A 389 -3.08 -17.07 -6.91
N VAL A 390 -3.37 -16.94 -5.62
CA VAL A 390 -2.35 -16.88 -4.56
C VAL A 390 -1.64 -18.23 -4.33
N CYS A 391 -2.08 -19.29 -5.02
CA CYS A 391 -1.54 -20.63 -4.98
C CYS A 391 -0.93 -21.00 -6.32
N ALA A 392 0.32 -21.42 -6.33
CA ALA A 392 0.97 -21.93 -7.54
C ALA A 392 1.44 -23.38 -7.35
N PRO A 393 1.48 -24.19 -8.44
CA PRO A 393 2.04 -25.53 -8.39
C PRO A 393 3.47 -25.53 -7.83
N LEU A 394 3.79 -26.53 -7.01
CA LEU A 394 5.14 -26.72 -6.46
C LEU A 394 5.78 -27.95 -7.10
N ASN A 395 6.90 -27.75 -7.80
CA ASN A 395 7.70 -28.78 -8.45
C ASN A 395 9.04 -28.94 -7.71
N GLY A 396 9.13 -29.90 -6.79
CA GLY A 396 10.19 -29.95 -5.80
C GLY A 396 10.09 -28.74 -4.88
N ASP A 397 11.14 -27.92 -4.80
CA ASP A 397 11.15 -26.68 -4.01
C ASP A 397 10.85 -25.43 -4.86
N GLN A 398 10.70 -25.60 -6.18
CA GLN A 398 10.44 -24.50 -7.11
C GLN A 398 8.93 -24.31 -7.34
N GLN A 399 8.51 -23.09 -7.21
CA GLN A 399 7.13 -22.66 -7.42
C GLN A 399 6.94 -22.18 -8.85
N ASP A 400 5.87 -22.65 -9.49
CA ASP A 400 5.53 -22.34 -10.88
C ASP A 400 4.49 -21.21 -10.94
N TRP A 401 4.96 -19.98 -10.85
CA TRP A 401 4.11 -18.79 -10.88
C TRP A 401 3.41 -18.57 -12.22
N GLU A 402 3.96 -19.03 -13.33
CA GLU A 402 3.30 -18.94 -14.64
C GLU A 402 2.01 -19.76 -14.68
N ASN A 403 1.91 -20.74 -13.80
CA ASN A 403 0.74 -21.60 -13.62
C ASN A 403 0.01 -21.34 -12.29
N ALA A 404 0.15 -20.16 -11.69
CA ALA A 404 -0.64 -19.76 -10.52
C ALA A 404 -2.15 -19.87 -10.82
N GLY A 405 -2.92 -20.37 -9.86
CA GLY A 405 -4.37 -20.60 -10.01
C GLY A 405 -4.76 -21.78 -10.91
N LYS A 406 -3.81 -22.45 -11.59
CA LYS A 406 -4.15 -23.54 -12.53
C LYS A 406 -4.37 -24.87 -11.83
N PRO A 407 -5.44 -25.60 -12.22
CA PRO A 407 -5.79 -26.90 -11.66
C PRO A 407 -4.81 -28.01 -12.03
N GLY A 408 -4.91 -29.16 -11.34
CA GLY A 408 -4.33 -30.44 -11.75
C GLY A 408 -3.01 -30.82 -11.08
N ALA A 409 -2.32 -29.91 -10.39
CA ALA A 409 -1.12 -30.24 -9.64
C ALA A 409 -1.43 -31.11 -8.40
N LYS A 410 -0.42 -31.81 -7.89
CA LYS A 410 -0.52 -32.62 -6.68
C LYS A 410 -0.04 -31.92 -5.43
N LEU A 411 0.68 -30.84 -5.60
CA LEU A 411 1.21 -30.01 -4.52
C LEU A 411 1.13 -28.55 -4.96
N TYR A 412 0.59 -27.72 -4.10
CA TYR A 412 0.50 -26.27 -4.28
C TYR A 412 1.20 -25.56 -3.14
N ARG A 413 1.82 -24.44 -3.41
CA ARG A 413 2.25 -23.47 -2.41
C ARG A 413 1.39 -22.23 -2.53
N CYS A 414 0.71 -21.90 -1.43
CA CYS A 414 -0.10 -20.71 -1.29
C CYS A 414 0.59 -19.73 -0.33
N TYR A 415 0.38 -18.45 -0.55
CA TYR A 415 0.87 -17.41 0.36
C TYR A 415 -0.29 -16.75 1.09
N PRO A 416 -0.24 -16.72 2.43
CA PRO A 416 -1.10 -15.84 3.21
C PRO A 416 -0.65 -14.40 3.07
N ASP A 417 -1.30 -13.49 3.80
CA ASP A 417 -0.97 -12.08 3.83
C ASP A 417 0.42 -11.83 4.48
N ILE A 418 0.89 -10.60 4.35
CA ILE A 418 2.12 -10.06 4.97
C ILE A 418 1.95 -9.75 6.46
N PHE A 419 0.72 -9.80 6.98
CA PHE A 419 0.36 -9.57 8.38
C PHE A 419 -0.61 -10.64 8.88
N ILE A 420 -0.40 -11.13 10.10
CA ILE A 420 -1.35 -11.99 10.80
C ILE A 420 -1.40 -11.63 12.30
N GLY A 421 -2.57 -11.20 12.75
CA GLY A 421 -2.83 -10.85 14.15
C GLY A 421 -2.96 -12.07 15.07
N VAL A 422 -2.95 -11.83 16.37
CA VAL A 422 -3.20 -12.87 17.39
C VAL A 422 -4.64 -13.39 17.27
N GLY A 423 -4.80 -14.71 17.12
CA GLY A 423 -6.09 -15.38 16.92
C GLY A 423 -6.69 -15.23 15.53
N GLU A 424 -5.98 -14.58 14.59
CA GLU A 424 -6.43 -14.42 13.21
C GLU A 424 -6.22 -15.70 12.41
N GLU A 425 -7.19 -15.98 11.50
CA GLU A 425 -7.14 -17.08 10.55
C GLU A 425 -7.07 -16.52 9.12
N GLN A 426 -6.20 -17.12 8.31
CA GLN A 426 -6.09 -16.83 6.88
C GLN A 426 -6.18 -18.14 6.10
N THR A 427 -7.22 -18.28 5.30
CA THR A 427 -7.53 -19.51 4.60
C THR A 427 -7.73 -19.29 3.10
N VAL A 428 -7.50 -20.36 2.35
CA VAL A 428 -7.78 -20.44 0.91
C VAL A 428 -8.73 -21.61 0.65
N GLU A 429 -9.60 -21.44 -0.33
CA GLU A 429 -10.54 -22.45 -0.78
C GLU A 429 -9.99 -23.18 -2.00
N ILE A 430 -9.85 -24.51 -1.91
CA ILE A 430 -9.41 -25.35 -3.03
C ILE A 430 -10.52 -26.32 -3.38
N GLY A 431 -11.05 -26.24 -4.60
CA GLY A 431 -12.05 -27.19 -5.12
C GLY A 431 -11.39 -28.50 -5.50
N LEU A 432 -11.79 -29.59 -4.85
CA LEU A 432 -11.28 -30.94 -5.05
C LEU A 432 -12.38 -31.81 -5.69
N ARG A 433 -12.17 -32.26 -6.94
CA ARG A 433 -13.01 -33.28 -7.56
C ARG A 433 -12.60 -34.65 -7.05
N ILE A 434 -13.55 -35.43 -6.54
CA ILE A 434 -13.34 -36.82 -6.12
C ILE A 434 -13.37 -37.70 -7.35
N ASP A 435 -12.21 -38.12 -7.85
CA ASP A 435 -12.10 -39.01 -9.01
C ASP A 435 -12.39 -40.47 -8.62
N LYS A 436 -11.97 -40.86 -7.40
CA LYS A 436 -12.18 -42.18 -6.83
C LYS A 436 -12.41 -42.08 -5.32
N VAL A 437 -13.45 -42.71 -4.81
CA VAL A 437 -13.68 -42.79 -3.37
C VAL A 437 -12.64 -43.69 -2.74
N ILE A 438 -11.75 -43.12 -1.96
CA ILE A 438 -10.74 -43.80 -1.14
C ILE A 438 -11.08 -43.49 0.31
N PRO A 439 -11.44 -44.47 1.15
CA PRO A 439 -11.69 -44.23 2.57
C PRO A 439 -10.46 -43.63 3.26
N ASN A 440 -10.65 -42.61 4.04
CA ASN A 440 -9.58 -41.85 4.72
C ASN A 440 -8.48 -41.34 3.77
N ALA A 441 -8.85 -40.94 2.54
CA ALA A 441 -7.89 -40.26 1.67
C ALA A 441 -7.31 -39.05 2.36
N GLU A 442 -5.98 -39.03 2.46
CA GLU A 442 -5.26 -38.01 3.21
C GLU A 442 -4.46 -37.10 2.26
N GLY A 443 -4.62 -35.80 2.42
CA GLY A 443 -3.71 -34.76 1.99
C GLY A 443 -3.15 -34.05 3.22
N THR A 444 -2.22 -33.15 3.02
CA THR A 444 -1.60 -32.38 4.11
C THR A 444 -1.56 -30.89 3.80
N VAL A 445 -1.67 -30.09 4.84
CA VAL A 445 -1.33 -28.68 4.86
C VAL A 445 -0.10 -28.54 5.73
N THR A 446 0.98 -28.00 5.19
CA THR A 446 2.23 -27.78 5.91
C THR A 446 2.59 -26.32 5.83
N ILE A 447 2.81 -25.68 6.97
CA ILE A 447 3.28 -24.30 7.08
C ILE A 447 4.72 -24.30 7.58
N ASN A 448 5.39 -23.14 7.55
CA ASN A 448 6.78 -22.96 7.99
C ASN A 448 7.77 -23.93 7.30
N ALA A 449 7.41 -24.46 6.12
CA ALA A 449 8.27 -25.37 5.38
C ALA A 449 9.61 -24.68 5.06
N LYS A 450 10.71 -25.43 5.22
CA LYS A 450 12.05 -24.92 4.89
C LYS A 450 12.11 -24.54 3.42
N CYS A 451 12.47 -23.31 3.15
CA CYS A 451 12.87 -22.85 1.83
C CYS A 451 13.90 -21.72 1.96
N GLU A 452 14.56 -21.37 0.87
CA GLU A 452 15.47 -20.22 0.81
C GLU A 452 14.71 -18.88 0.73
N CYS A 453 13.38 -18.93 0.79
CA CYS A 453 12.52 -17.78 0.73
C CYS A 453 12.26 -17.20 2.14
N GLU A 454 12.02 -15.90 2.20
CA GLU A 454 11.59 -15.24 3.42
C GLU A 454 10.26 -15.84 3.92
N GLY A 455 10.07 -15.82 5.22
CA GLY A 455 8.89 -16.36 5.88
C GLY A 455 9.21 -16.61 7.35
N PHE A 456 8.18 -16.85 8.15
CA PHE A 456 8.34 -17.13 9.56
C PHE A 456 8.79 -18.56 9.78
N THR A 457 9.93 -18.75 10.49
CA THR A 457 10.54 -20.05 10.77
C THR A 457 10.76 -20.31 12.27
N GLU A 458 10.52 -19.29 13.12
CA GLU A 458 10.70 -19.36 14.58
C GLU A 458 9.35 -19.51 15.28
N ASP A 459 8.74 -20.68 15.14
CA ASP A 459 7.44 -20.99 15.74
C ASP A 459 7.56 -21.48 17.18
N LEU A 460 6.60 -21.07 18.05
CA LEU A 460 6.58 -21.49 19.46
C LEU A 460 6.26 -22.99 19.61
N LYS A 461 5.50 -23.58 18.66
CA LYS A 461 5.09 -24.96 18.70
C LYS A 461 5.14 -25.63 17.32
N PRO A 462 6.30 -25.92 16.76
CA PRO A 462 6.42 -26.51 15.43
C PRO A 462 5.66 -27.83 15.22
N ALA A 463 5.14 -28.45 16.27
CA ALA A 463 4.39 -29.70 16.19
C ALA A 463 2.98 -29.52 15.58
N ASN A 464 2.44 -28.29 15.52
CA ASN A 464 1.15 -27.96 14.91
C ASN A 464 1.26 -27.32 13.52
N ASP A 465 2.46 -27.30 12.93
CA ASP A 465 2.73 -26.80 11.58
C ASP A 465 2.17 -27.71 10.47
N VAL A 466 1.62 -28.86 10.82
CA VAL A 466 1.05 -29.80 9.86
C VAL A 466 -0.36 -30.19 10.24
N ALA A 467 -1.30 -30.02 9.31
CA ALA A 467 -2.67 -30.47 9.42
C ALA A 467 -3.04 -31.43 8.27
N LYS A 468 -4.16 -32.15 8.44
CA LYS A 468 -4.63 -33.11 7.44
C LYS A 468 -5.84 -32.57 6.68
N ILE A 469 -5.89 -32.87 5.39
CA ILE A 469 -7.09 -32.80 4.58
C ILE A 469 -7.62 -34.23 4.46
N LEU A 470 -8.73 -34.55 5.13
CA LEU A 470 -9.31 -35.88 5.11
C LEU A 470 -10.54 -35.92 4.21
N VAL A 471 -10.51 -36.78 3.19
CA VAL A 471 -11.67 -37.00 2.34
C VAL A 471 -12.27 -38.38 2.65
N ASN A 472 -13.58 -38.42 2.89
CA ASN A 472 -14.35 -39.62 3.24
C ASN A 472 -13.76 -40.35 4.46
N ALA A 473 -13.56 -39.61 5.58
CA ALA A 473 -13.14 -40.15 6.85
C ALA A 473 -14.11 -41.26 7.32
N ALA A 474 -13.59 -42.43 7.72
CA ALA A 474 -14.39 -43.51 8.28
C ALA A 474 -14.93 -43.06 9.66
N ALA A 475 -16.21 -43.35 9.93
CA ALA A 475 -16.81 -43.07 11.23
C ALA A 475 -16.04 -43.87 12.32
N GLY A 476 -15.29 -43.20 13.19
CA GLY A 476 -14.58 -43.79 14.32
C GLY A 476 -13.11 -43.39 14.52
N GLN A 477 -12.48 -42.70 13.60
CA GLN A 477 -11.15 -42.12 13.83
C GLN A 477 -11.25 -40.61 14.23
N GLY A 478 -11.83 -40.36 15.39
CA GLY A 478 -11.73 -39.09 16.09
C GLY A 478 -10.58 -39.18 17.09
N GLY A 479 -9.48 -38.60 16.78
CA GLY A 479 -8.35 -38.49 17.70
C GLY A 479 -7.51 -37.26 17.36
N GLY A 480 -7.68 -36.20 18.12
CA GLY A 480 -6.88 -35.00 18.05
C GLY A 480 -7.76 -33.75 18.22
N ASP A 481 -7.75 -33.19 19.43
CA ASP A 481 -8.49 -32.01 19.84
C ASP A 481 -8.23 -30.82 18.92
N GLY A 482 -9.18 -30.54 18.06
CA GLY A 482 -9.32 -29.27 17.36
C GLY A 482 -10.64 -28.66 17.78
N GLY A 483 -10.61 -27.60 18.62
CA GLY A 483 -11.77 -26.93 19.16
C GLY A 483 -12.74 -26.46 18.08
N ALA A 484 -14.02 -26.52 18.43
CA ALA A 484 -15.13 -26.10 17.60
C ALA A 484 -14.97 -24.63 17.15
N LEU A 485 -15.21 -24.41 15.86
CA LEU A 485 -15.18 -23.09 15.21
C LEU A 485 -16.32 -22.21 15.71
N PRO A 486 -16.08 -20.96 16.09
CA PRO A 486 -17.10 -19.91 16.02
C PRO A 486 -16.99 -19.18 14.67
N ILE A 487 -18.07 -19.22 13.91
CA ILE A 487 -18.25 -18.41 12.69
C ILE A 487 -18.54 -16.97 13.13
N THR A 488 -17.58 -16.07 12.97
CA THR A 488 -17.90 -14.62 12.89
C THR A 488 -16.86 -13.96 11.99
N GLY A 489 -17.32 -13.57 10.78
CA GLY A 489 -16.53 -12.74 9.90
C GLY A 489 -16.49 -11.29 10.35
N GLN A 490 -15.32 -10.69 10.24
CA GLN A 490 -15.18 -9.26 9.92
C GLN A 490 -13.89 -9.03 9.16
N SER A 491 -14.03 -8.27 8.08
CA SER A 491 -13.05 -7.99 7.04
C SER A 491 -11.93 -7.05 7.51
N THR A 492 -10.67 -7.51 7.43
CA THR A 492 -9.45 -6.72 7.72
C THR A 492 -8.64 -6.36 6.46
N GLY A 493 -9.25 -6.42 5.27
CA GLY A 493 -8.58 -6.10 3.99
C GLY A 493 -8.18 -4.63 3.77
N LEU A 494 -8.47 -3.73 4.73
CA LEU A 494 -8.20 -2.29 4.60
C LEU A 494 -6.82 -1.83 5.08
N LEU A 495 -6.12 -2.65 5.87
CA LEU A 495 -4.85 -2.26 6.50
C LEU A 495 -3.62 -2.47 5.61
N ALA A 496 -3.68 -3.41 4.67
CA ALA A 496 -2.54 -3.73 3.78
C ALA A 496 -2.31 -2.68 2.67
N GLY A 497 -3.35 -1.93 2.29
CA GLY A 497 -3.27 -0.97 1.18
C GLY A 497 -2.49 0.31 1.47
N LEU A 498 -2.54 0.82 2.71
CA LEU A 498 -1.86 2.07 3.10
C LEU A 498 -0.33 1.93 3.11
N GLY A 499 0.18 0.79 3.59
CA GLY A 499 1.62 0.53 3.62
C GLY A 499 2.26 0.44 2.23
N ALA A 500 1.55 -0.15 1.27
CA ALA A 500 2.08 -0.38 -0.07
C ALA A 500 2.31 0.91 -0.87
N LEU A 501 1.45 1.93 -0.71
CA LEU A 501 1.58 3.21 -1.42
C LEU A 501 2.66 4.11 -0.83
N LEU A 502 2.77 4.16 0.49
CA LEU A 502 3.87 4.90 1.15
C LEU A 502 5.22 4.22 0.89
N LEU A 503 5.24 2.88 0.75
CA LEU A 503 6.43 2.14 0.31
C LEU A 503 6.79 2.43 -1.15
N ALA A 504 5.82 2.59 -2.05
CA ALA A 504 6.10 2.95 -3.44
C ALA A 504 6.72 4.36 -3.53
N ALA A 505 6.22 5.32 -2.78
CA ALA A 505 6.81 6.66 -2.67
C ALA A 505 8.18 6.62 -1.96
N GLY A 506 8.31 5.85 -0.87
CA GLY A 506 9.57 5.72 -0.11
C GLY A 506 10.65 4.91 -0.84
N VAL A 507 10.28 3.81 -1.51
CA VAL A 507 11.22 2.98 -2.30
C VAL A 507 11.66 3.72 -3.57
N GLY A 508 10.77 4.47 -4.22
CA GLY A 508 11.12 5.35 -5.33
C GLY A 508 12.17 6.39 -4.90
N GLY A 509 11.93 7.09 -3.80
CA GLY A 509 12.86 8.05 -3.22
C GLY A 509 14.20 7.41 -2.78
N TYR A 510 14.16 6.23 -2.15
CA TYR A 510 15.36 5.51 -1.71
C TYR A 510 16.22 5.01 -2.89
N LEU A 511 15.60 4.50 -3.95
CA LEU A 511 16.32 4.02 -5.14
C LEU A 511 16.96 5.18 -5.91
N VAL A 512 16.32 6.34 -5.99
CA VAL A 512 16.88 7.57 -6.57
C VAL A 512 18.05 8.08 -5.71
N ALA A 513 17.89 8.14 -4.39
CA ALA A 513 18.96 8.56 -3.47
C ALA A 513 20.16 7.60 -3.51
N LYS A 514 19.93 6.28 -3.58
CA LYS A 514 21.01 5.27 -3.71
C LYS A 514 21.76 5.39 -5.03
N ARG A 515 21.08 5.68 -6.15
CA ARG A 515 21.74 5.94 -7.45
C ARG A 515 22.58 7.22 -7.45
N ARG A 516 22.19 8.27 -6.74
CA ARG A 516 22.98 9.51 -6.62
C ARG A 516 24.23 9.33 -5.75
N ARG A 517 24.20 8.50 -4.70
CA ARG A 517 25.38 8.22 -3.84
C ARG A 517 26.50 7.43 -4.54
N THR A 518 26.21 6.68 -5.61
CA THR A 518 27.23 5.92 -6.36
C THR A 518 27.97 6.74 -7.42
N ARG A 519 27.72 8.04 -7.56
CA ARG A 519 28.41 8.92 -8.55
C ARG A 519 29.48 9.85 -7.99
N PHE A 520 29.82 9.75 -6.70
CA PHE A 520 30.91 10.51 -6.12
C PHE A 520 31.99 9.60 -5.54
N VAL A 521 32.71 8.86 -6.41
CA VAL A 521 34.12 8.45 -6.18
C VAL A 521 34.75 8.21 -7.56
N ALA A 522 35.40 9.18 -8.11
CA ALA A 522 36.61 9.09 -8.92
C ALA A 522 37.11 10.52 -9.19
#